data_a17275ade5874aee2d2ac4988c27c1da
#
_entry.id   a17275ade5874aee2d2ac4988c27c1da
#
_cell.length_a   1.000
_cell.length_b   1.000
_cell.length_c   1.000
_cell.angle_alpha   90.00
_cell.angle_beta   90.00
_cell.angle_gamma   90.00
#
_symmetry.space_group_name_H-M   'P 1'
#
loop_
_entity.id
_entity.type
_entity.pdbx_description
1 polymer ?
#
loop_
_entity_poly.entity_id
_entity_poly.type
_entity_poly.pdbx_seq_one_letter_code
_entity_poly.pdbx_strand_id
1 'polypeptide(L)'
;MDHALLLAGFLAILAAAPASAGPSPIIIRDGALADPSGMTLYVFAKDKADDGRSACNGPCATLWPPLAAGVEDKPEGNLGLAVRDDGSRQWTWRGKPLYRFAQDRAPGERKGDGFKQLWQTAKP
;
A
#
# COMPACT_ATOMS: atom_id res chain seq x y z
N MET A 1 26.32 -25.46 53.93
CA MET A 1 25.58 -24.37 53.74
C MET A 1 25.78 -23.63 52.51
N ASP A 2 25.57 -24.20 51.50
CA ASP A 2 25.80 -23.59 50.36
C ASP A 2 24.68 -23.35 49.61
N HIS A 3 24.40 -22.23 49.59
CA HIS A 3 23.43 -21.73 48.82
C HIS A 3 23.97 -21.54 47.46
N ALA A 4 23.93 -22.57 46.77
CA ALA A 4 23.97 -22.42 45.36
C ALA A 4 22.76 -21.60 45.01
N LEU A 5 22.95 -20.41 45.01
CA LEU A 5 22.10 -19.56 44.29
C LEU A 5 22.25 -19.91 42.86
N LEU A 6 21.42 -20.79 42.50
CA LEU A 6 21.08 -20.91 41.13
C LEU A 6 20.40 -19.66 40.75
N LEU A 7 21.18 -18.73 40.41
CA LEU A 7 20.77 -17.78 39.43
C LEU A 7 20.50 -18.55 38.18
N ALA A 8 19.33 -19.07 38.11
CA ALA A 8 18.78 -19.37 36.83
C ALA A 8 18.91 -18.06 36.08
N GLY A 9 19.93 -17.98 35.26
CA GLY A 9 20.01 -16.89 34.35
C GLY A 9 18.74 -16.93 33.53
N PHE A 10 17.89 -16.05 33.84
CA PHE A 10 16.87 -15.73 32.89
C PHE A 10 17.57 -15.08 31.74
N LEU A 11 17.97 -15.91 30.84
CA LEU A 11 18.11 -15.44 29.50
C LEU A 11 16.72 -15.19 29.01
N ALA A 12 16.26 -14.02 29.27
CA ALA A 12 15.21 -13.51 28.46
C ALA A 12 15.80 -13.35 27.07
N ILE A 13 15.62 -14.33 26.28
CA ILE A 13 15.74 -14.16 24.86
C ILE A 13 14.58 -13.27 24.50
N LEU A 14 14.86 -12.01 24.54
CA LEU A 14 14.08 -11.09 23.74
C LEU A 14 14.34 -11.51 22.31
N ALA A 15 13.52 -12.42 21.85
CA ALA A 15 13.35 -12.53 20.44
C ALA A 15 12.92 -11.13 20.02
N ALA A 16 13.84 -10.44 19.36
CA ALA A 16 13.46 -9.25 18.66
C ALA A 16 12.26 -9.64 17.81
N ALA A 17 11.07 -9.22 18.22
CA ALA A 17 9.95 -9.29 17.34
C ALA A 17 10.40 -8.66 16.04
N PRO A 18 10.28 -9.34 14.89
CA PRO A 18 10.54 -8.70 13.63
C PRO A 18 9.79 -7.40 13.67
N ALA A 19 10.49 -6.31 13.36
CA ALA A 19 9.84 -5.02 13.27
C ALA A 19 8.55 -5.26 12.51
N SER A 20 7.44 -5.25 13.23
CA SER A 20 6.15 -5.44 12.60
C SER A 20 6.05 -4.38 11.55
N ALA A 21 5.99 -4.80 10.33
CA ALA A 21 5.48 -3.95 9.29
C ALA A 21 4.22 -3.33 9.85
N GLY A 22 4.06 -2.02 9.74
CA GLY A 22 2.84 -1.36 10.11
C GLY A 22 1.64 -2.05 9.44
N PRO A 23 0.40 -1.67 9.77
CA PRO A 23 -0.77 -2.24 9.13
C PRO A 23 -0.63 -2.11 7.61
N SER A 24 -1.02 -3.16 6.90
CA SER A 24 -0.99 -3.16 5.44
C SER A 24 -1.78 -1.98 4.88
N PRO A 25 -1.27 -1.29 3.86
CA PRO A 25 -2.01 -0.20 3.20
C PRO A 25 -3.17 -0.71 2.35
N ILE A 26 -3.30 -2.02 2.18
CA ILE A 26 -4.35 -2.62 1.36
C ILE A 26 -5.07 -3.74 2.10
N ILE A 27 -6.32 -3.94 1.71
CA ILE A 27 -7.11 -5.13 2.00
C ILE A 27 -7.67 -5.68 0.70
N ILE A 28 -8.13 -6.92 0.72
CA ILE A 28 -8.88 -7.50 -0.40
C ILE A 28 -10.36 -7.45 -0.04
N ARG A 29 -11.16 -6.91 -0.95
CA ARG A 29 -12.60 -6.82 -0.77
C ARG A 29 -13.31 -7.16 -2.07
N ASP A 30 -14.16 -8.18 -2.04
CA ASP A 30 -14.93 -8.61 -3.21
C ASP A 30 -14.06 -8.77 -4.47
N GLY A 31 -12.91 -9.42 -4.31
CA GLY A 31 -12.00 -9.74 -5.40
C GLY A 31 -11.16 -8.58 -5.94
N ALA A 32 -11.16 -7.43 -5.29
CA ALA A 32 -10.35 -6.29 -5.67
C ALA A 32 -9.55 -5.75 -4.48
N LEU A 33 -8.49 -5.02 -4.77
CA LEU A 33 -7.75 -4.32 -3.73
C LEU A 33 -8.56 -3.10 -3.26
N ALA A 34 -8.50 -2.84 -1.97
CA ALA A 34 -9.07 -1.66 -1.34
C ALA A 34 -8.09 -1.12 -0.31
N ASP A 35 -8.27 0.14 0.07
CA ASP A 35 -7.54 0.67 1.21
C ASP A 35 -8.14 0.13 2.53
N PRO A 36 -7.51 0.37 3.69
CA PRO A 36 -8.00 -0.16 4.96
C PRO A 36 -9.42 0.30 5.34
N SER A 37 -9.90 1.41 4.79
CA SER A 37 -11.27 1.86 5.00
C SER A 37 -12.27 1.24 4.03
N GLY A 38 -11.80 0.40 3.11
CA GLY A 38 -12.65 -0.29 2.14
C GLY A 38 -12.86 0.45 0.82
N MET A 39 -12.17 1.57 0.63
CA MET A 39 -12.26 2.32 -0.64
C MET A 39 -11.50 1.58 -1.74
N THR A 40 -12.15 1.39 -2.87
CA THR A 40 -11.61 0.65 -4.01
C THR A 40 -10.33 1.30 -4.53
N LEU A 41 -9.34 0.47 -4.84
CA LEU A 41 -8.10 0.89 -5.47
C LEU A 41 -8.09 0.54 -6.96
N TYR A 42 -7.41 1.38 -7.72
CA TYR A 42 -7.38 1.34 -9.18
C TYR A 42 -5.95 1.36 -9.71
N VAL A 43 -5.78 0.86 -10.91
CA VAL A 43 -4.55 0.99 -11.69
C VAL A 43 -4.83 1.76 -12.97
N PHE A 44 -3.80 2.45 -13.47
CA PHE A 44 -3.87 3.31 -14.65
C PHE A 44 -3.13 2.66 -15.81
N ALA A 45 -3.80 2.54 -16.95
CA ALA A 45 -3.24 1.85 -18.10
C ALA A 45 -1.98 2.53 -18.67
N LYS A 46 -1.82 3.84 -18.45
CA LYS A 46 -0.63 4.58 -18.93
C LYS A 46 0.57 4.47 -17.99
N ASP A 47 0.40 3.91 -16.81
CA ASP A 47 1.53 3.64 -15.93
C ASP A 47 2.28 2.40 -16.41
N LYS A 48 3.59 2.48 -16.41
CA LYS A 48 4.45 1.33 -16.70
C LYS A 48 4.70 0.58 -15.40
N ALA A 49 4.50 -0.74 -15.43
CA ALA A 49 4.83 -1.58 -14.28
C ALA A 49 6.34 -1.51 -14.01
N ASP A 50 6.69 -1.50 -12.72
CA ASP A 50 8.08 -1.52 -12.25
C ASP A 50 8.93 -0.31 -12.69
N ASP A 51 8.28 0.78 -13.10
CA ASP A 51 8.96 2.02 -13.50
C ASP A 51 9.26 2.93 -12.32
N GLY A 52 8.62 2.72 -11.18
CA GLY A 52 8.79 3.54 -9.98
C GLY A 52 8.24 4.95 -10.13
N ARG A 53 7.35 5.20 -11.09
CA ARG A 53 6.79 6.51 -11.41
C ARG A 53 5.30 6.43 -11.66
N SER A 54 4.64 7.59 -11.65
CA SER A 54 3.24 7.73 -12.01
C SER A 54 3.10 8.66 -13.20
N ALA A 55 2.25 8.27 -14.15
CA ALA A 55 1.88 9.12 -15.29
C ALA A 55 0.67 10.01 -14.99
N CYS A 56 0.08 9.91 -13.80
CA CYS A 56 -1.11 10.66 -13.40
C CYS A 56 -0.71 11.76 -12.42
N ASN A 57 -0.55 12.98 -12.92
CA ASN A 57 -0.10 14.14 -12.16
C ASN A 57 -1.06 15.32 -12.36
N GLY A 58 -0.93 16.35 -11.50
CA GLY A 58 -1.75 17.54 -11.59
C GLY A 58 -3.26 17.23 -11.48
N PRO A 59 -4.09 17.74 -12.43
CA PRO A 59 -5.53 17.49 -12.41
C PRO A 59 -5.92 16.01 -12.41
N CYS A 60 -5.12 15.16 -13.06
CA CYS A 60 -5.33 13.72 -13.02
C CYS A 60 -5.27 13.20 -11.59
N ALA A 61 -4.29 13.62 -10.81
CA ALA A 61 -4.14 13.17 -9.43
C ALA A 61 -5.22 13.74 -8.49
N THR A 62 -5.88 14.81 -8.87
CA THR A 62 -7.04 15.33 -8.11
C THR A 62 -8.23 14.40 -8.25
N LEU A 63 -8.50 13.91 -9.45
CA LEU A 63 -9.57 12.96 -9.71
C LEU A 63 -9.19 11.54 -9.26
N TRP A 64 -7.93 11.19 -9.38
CA TRP A 64 -7.39 9.89 -9.01
C TRP A 64 -6.30 10.02 -7.93
N PRO A 65 -6.70 10.25 -6.67
CA PRO A 65 -5.73 10.42 -5.60
C PRO A 65 -4.83 9.19 -5.46
N PRO A 66 -3.51 9.37 -5.42
CA PRO A 66 -2.61 8.25 -5.21
C PRO A 66 -2.78 7.65 -3.81
N LEU A 67 -2.58 6.35 -3.71
CA LEU A 67 -2.46 5.70 -2.40
C LEU A 67 -1.12 6.10 -1.80
N ALA A 68 -1.16 7.06 -0.90
CA ALA A 68 0.05 7.67 -0.36
C ALA A 68 0.82 6.72 0.55
N ALA A 69 2.14 6.73 0.42
CA ALA A 69 3.06 6.07 1.33
C ALA A 69 3.86 7.12 2.11
N GLY A 70 4.15 6.80 3.37
CA GLY A 70 4.96 7.67 4.22
C GLY A 70 6.45 7.46 4.01
N VAL A 71 7.25 8.36 4.59
CA VAL A 71 8.72 8.34 4.45
C VAL A 71 9.36 7.10 5.08
N GLU A 72 8.69 6.49 6.05
CA GLU A 72 9.18 5.29 6.74
C GLU A 72 8.68 4.00 6.10
N ASP A 73 7.78 4.09 5.14
CA ASP A 73 7.23 2.90 4.49
C ASP A 73 8.26 2.26 3.58
N LYS A 74 8.27 0.93 3.57
CA LYS A 74 9.22 0.13 2.81
C LYS A 74 8.48 -0.89 1.95
N PRO A 75 9.06 -1.26 0.79
CA PRO A 75 8.51 -2.34 -0.01
C PRO A 75 8.40 -3.63 0.79
N GLU A 76 7.33 -4.40 0.54
CA GLU A 76 7.13 -5.69 1.16
C GLU A 76 6.27 -6.58 0.26
N GLY A 77 6.81 -7.73 -0.15
CA GLY A 77 6.10 -8.65 -1.04
C GLY A 77 5.75 -7.99 -2.36
N ASN A 78 4.47 -8.01 -2.71
CA ASN A 78 3.97 -7.36 -3.94
C ASN A 78 3.78 -5.85 -3.79
N LEU A 79 3.93 -5.31 -2.57
CA LEU A 79 3.86 -3.88 -2.34
C LEU A 79 5.23 -3.24 -2.58
N GLY A 80 5.24 -2.25 -3.42
CA GLY A 80 6.41 -1.44 -3.73
C GLY A 80 6.09 0.05 -3.62
N LEU A 81 7.04 0.87 -4.02
CA LEU A 81 6.93 2.32 -3.88
C LEU A 81 7.31 3.00 -5.19
N ALA A 82 6.51 3.97 -5.58
CA ALA A 82 6.82 4.91 -6.64
C ALA A 82 7.11 6.29 -6.05
N VAL A 83 8.02 7.02 -6.67
CA VAL A 83 8.29 8.42 -6.34
C VAL A 83 7.61 9.27 -7.42
N ARG A 84 6.68 10.09 -6.99
CA ARG A 84 5.90 10.95 -7.87
C ARG A 84 6.70 12.19 -8.26
N ASP A 85 6.23 12.88 -9.31
CA ASP A 85 6.92 14.09 -9.80
C ASP A 85 7.03 15.19 -8.74
N ASP A 86 6.09 15.24 -7.79
CA ASP A 86 6.12 16.18 -6.68
C ASP A 86 7.01 15.74 -5.50
N GLY A 87 7.68 14.60 -5.63
CA GLY A 87 8.53 14.03 -4.58
C GLY A 87 7.78 13.17 -3.55
N SER A 88 6.47 13.15 -3.58
CA SER A 88 5.69 12.27 -2.70
C SER A 88 5.80 10.81 -3.13
N ARG A 89 5.47 9.91 -2.20
CA ARG A 89 5.59 8.47 -2.43
C ARG A 89 4.21 7.84 -2.52
N GLN A 90 4.10 6.84 -3.36
CA GLN A 90 2.86 6.16 -3.65
C GLN A 90 3.09 4.66 -3.61
N TRP A 91 2.15 3.94 -2.99
CA TRP A 91 2.19 2.48 -3.01
C TRP A 91 1.93 1.94 -4.41
N THR A 92 2.66 0.88 -4.74
CA THR A 92 2.45 0.09 -5.94
C THR A 92 2.07 -1.34 -5.56
N TRP A 93 1.33 -1.99 -6.44
CA TRP A 93 1.05 -3.41 -6.35
C TRP A 93 1.57 -4.10 -7.60
N ARG A 94 2.47 -5.07 -7.41
CA ARG A 94 3.16 -5.74 -8.53
C ARG A 94 3.74 -4.75 -9.54
N GLY A 95 4.30 -3.68 -9.03
CA GLY A 95 4.91 -2.60 -9.82
C GLY A 95 3.95 -1.56 -10.38
N LYS A 96 2.65 -1.72 -10.19
CA LYS A 96 1.64 -0.78 -10.68
C LYS A 96 1.26 0.21 -9.60
N PRO A 97 1.40 1.52 -9.82
CA PRO A 97 0.91 2.52 -8.87
C PRO A 97 -0.57 2.38 -8.59
N LEU A 98 -0.94 2.54 -7.33
CA LEU A 98 -2.31 2.39 -6.86
C LEU A 98 -2.95 3.76 -6.62
N TYR A 99 -4.23 3.88 -7.00
CA TYR A 99 -5.00 5.11 -6.88
C TYR A 99 -6.36 4.83 -6.28
N ARG A 100 -6.93 5.86 -5.65
CA ARG A 100 -8.37 5.90 -5.37
C ARG A 100 -9.07 6.69 -6.47
N PHE A 101 -10.40 6.68 -6.46
CA PHE A 101 -11.21 7.50 -7.33
C PHE A 101 -11.99 8.51 -6.49
N ALA A 102 -11.80 9.79 -6.77
CA ALA A 102 -12.40 10.85 -5.97
C ALA A 102 -13.94 10.83 -5.97
N GLN A 103 -14.55 10.23 -6.98
CA GLN A 103 -16.02 10.12 -7.08
C GLN A 103 -16.59 8.88 -6.39
N ASP A 104 -15.76 7.96 -5.92
CA ASP A 104 -16.20 6.93 -5.01
C ASP A 104 -16.43 7.55 -3.63
N ARG A 105 -17.65 7.45 -3.12
CA ARG A 105 -18.05 8.13 -1.87
C ARG A 105 -18.24 7.18 -0.71
N ALA A 106 -18.33 5.90 -0.98
CA ALA A 106 -18.53 4.89 0.05
C ALA A 106 -17.69 3.65 -0.23
N PRO A 107 -17.32 2.91 0.84
CA PRO A 107 -16.58 1.66 0.67
C PRO A 107 -17.31 0.71 -0.27
N GLY A 108 -16.53 0.06 -1.16
CA GLY A 108 -17.06 -0.89 -2.12
C GLY A 108 -17.59 -0.29 -3.41
N GLU A 109 -17.75 1.02 -3.51
CA GLU A 109 -18.08 1.64 -4.79
C GLU A 109 -16.95 1.44 -5.80
N ARG A 110 -17.30 1.25 -7.06
CA ARG A 110 -16.36 1.02 -8.17
C ARG A 110 -16.72 1.87 -9.39
N LYS A 111 -17.02 3.12 -9.15
CA LYS A 111 -17.47 4.04 -10.20
C LYS A 111 -16.39 4.35 -11.23
N GLY A 112 -15.14 4.13 -10.86
CA GLY A 112 -13.99 4.36 -11.74
C GLY A 112 -13.60 3.18 -12.62
N ASP A 113 -14.20 2.00 -12.40
CA ASP A 113 -13.83 0.80 -13.15
C ASP A 113 -14.23 0.94 -14.63
N GLY A 114 -13.25 0.81 -15.51
CA GLY A 114 -13.46 1.01 -16.95
C GLY A 114 -13.48 2.47 -17.41
N PHE A 115 -13.23 3.41 -16.51
CA PHE A 115 -13.30 4.83 -16.83
C PHE A 115 -12.38 5.18 -17.99
N LYS A 116 -12.96 5.72 -19.06
CA LYS A 116 -12.26 6.07 -20.30
C LYS A 116 -11.40 4.94 -20.89
N GLN A 117 -11.67 3.70 -20.51
CA GLN A 117 -10.87 2.52 -20.89
C GLN A 117 -9.39 2.61 -20.43
N LEU A 118 -9.10 3.49 -19.48
CA LEU A 118 -7.75 3.72 -18.95
C LEU A 118 -7.60 3.25 -17.50
N TRP A 119 -8.69 3.11 -16.77
CA TRP A 119 -8.69 2.81 -15.35
C TRP A 119 -9.44 1.52 -15.08
N GLN A 120 -8.87 0.69 -14.22
CA GLN A 120 -9.48 -0.56 -13.79
C GLN A 120 -9.26 -0.77 -12.30
N THR A 121 -10.19 -1.47 -11.66
CA THR A 121 -9.95 -1.91 -10.29
C THR A 121 -8.67 -2.73 -10.22
N ALA A 122 -7.86 -2.48 -9.20
CA ALA A 122 -6.66 -3.27 -8.95
C ALA A 122 -7.06 -4.66 -8.46
N LYS A 123 -6.44 -5.70 -9.00
CA LYS A 123 -6.70 -7.09 -8.64
C LYS A 123 -5.54 -7.67 -7.83
N PRO A 124 -5.82 -8.59 -6.90
CA PRO A 124 -4.77 -9.29 -6.18
C PRO A 124 -3.82 -10.07 -7.06
#